data_bc9bfaf36c82e6a7ca1fb50b98d3ef2f
#
_entry.id   bc9bfaf36c82e6a7ca1fb50b98d3ef2f
#
_cell.length_a   1.000
_cell.length_b   1.000
_cell.length_c   1.000
_cell.angle_alpha   90.00
_cell.angle_beta   90.00
_cell.angle_gamma   90.00
#
_symmetry.space_group_name_H-M   'P 1'
#
loop_
_entity.id
_entity.type
_entity.pdbx_description
1 polymer ?
#
loop_
_entity_poly.entity_id
_entity_poly.type
_entity_poly.pdbx_seq_one_letter_code
_entity_poly.pdbx_strand_id
1 'polypeptide(L)'
;LKAGTGSNADLNFIFISMLRSYGIKAYPVVMSRRSGGMLPSNFPSLQKLNTFVVAIYDEARGKYVYLDSSMEVPALNVLPIELSVTKARMLSADIPEKQKWVNLQEISTNQVFMKISANARENLITGRRTTILKGHQALEHRKENQAKDSLVNKQELMKEKLTVTNLKLTDKEDNFTTIQEEFDFVLEAEKSDDHIYINPILFPQLTKNPFIQSERILPVEFPYPSKVTLSCALTLPEGYEVEEIPHTQVIKTEDGKLQCKYAIQRNRNNVIVNYTFILSSSVVPSEYYGQLQQIWNKAVEMNQALIVLKKELPKD
;
A
#
# COMPACT_ATOMS: atom_id res chain seq x y z
N LEU A 1 32.12 2.28 17.44
CA LEU A 1 32.67 1.50 16.31
C LEU A 1 33.44 0.25 16.76
N LYS A 2 34.18 0.28 17.89
CA LYS A 2 34.98 -0.89 18.35
C LYS A 2 34.09 -2.10 18.73
N ALA A 3 32.84 -1.87 19.17
CA ALA A 3 31.93 -2.95 19.59
C ALA A 3 31.22 -3.62 18.41
N GLY A 4 31.24 -3.03 17.19
CA GLY A 4 30.51 -3.54 16.01
C GLY A 4 28.99 -3.50 16.12
N THR A 5 28.45 -2.95 17.23
CA THR A 5 27.01 -2.81 17.50
C THR A 5 26.70 -1.40 18.00
N GLY A 6 25.50 -0.90 17.75
CA GLY A 6 25.06 0.39 18.20
C GLY A 6 23.54 0.49 18.21
N SER A 7 23.00 1.46 18.94
CA SER A 7 21.59 1.83 18.90
C SER A 7 21.24 2.55 17.59
N ASN A 8 19.95 2.68 17.29
CA ASN A 8 19.46 3.53 16.19
C ASN A 8 20.10 4.95 16.26
N ALA A 9 20.21 5.52 17.46
CA ALA A 9 20.82 6.84 17.65
C ALA A 9 22.29 6.86 17.27
N ASP A 10 23.07 5.84 17.67
CA ASP A 10 24.50 5.76 17.37
C ASP A 10 24.75 5.69 15.86
N LEU A 11 23.99 4.85 15.15
CA LEU A 11 24.09 4.68 13.71
C LEU A 11 23.72 5.97 12.97
N ASN A 12 22.63 6.61 13.34
CA ASN A 12 22.19 7.86 12.73
C ASN A 12 23.16 9.02 13.02
N PHE A 13 23.80 9.09 14.20
CA PHE A 13 24.85 10.08 14.48
C PHE A 13 26.11 9.87 13.65
N ILE A 14 26.56 8.63 13.52
CA ILE A 14 27.69 8.28 12.66
C ILE A 14 27.38 8.70 11.22
N PHE A 15 26.18 8.37 10.73
CA PHE A 15 25.78 8.71 9.38
C PHE A 15 25.71 10.22 9.13
N ILE A 16 25.15 11.01 10.05
CA ILE A 16 25.16 12.49 9.97
C ILE A 16 26.62 13.01 9.92
N SER A 17 27.50 12.46 10.76
CA SER A 17 28.90 12.88 10.81
C SER A 17 29.63 12.59 9.50
N MET A 18 29.38 11.42 8.90
CA MET A 18 29.91 11.06 7.59
C MET A 18 29.42 12.00 6.49
N LEU A 19 28.11 12.23 6.40
CA LEU A 19 27.52 13.14 5.41
C LEU A 19 28.12 14.55 5.52
N ARG A 20 28.22 15.08 6.73
CA ARG A 20 28.80 16.41 6.96
C ARG A 20 30.29 16.49 6.58
N SER A 21 31.05 15.40 6.75
CA SER A 21 32.45 15.37 6.32
C SER A 21 32.62 15.47 4.80
N TYR A 22 31.58 15.09 4.04
CA TYR A 22 31.49 15.27 2.59
C TYR A 22 30.78 16.58 2.16
N GLY A 23 30.52 17.51 3.10
CA GLY A 23 29.88 18.79 2.81
C GLY A 23 28.35 18.67 2.61
N ILE A 24 27.76 17.52 2.87
CA ILE A 24 26.30 17.30 2.71
C ILE A 24 25.59 17.81 3.95
N LYS A 25 24.56 18.66 3.75
CA LYS A 25 23.72 19.18 4.83
C LYS A 25 22.83 18.10 5.38
N ALA A 26 23.10 17.65 6.60
CA ALA A 26 22.32 16.62 7.29
C ALA A 26 22.00 17.03 8.73
N TYR A 27 20.75 16.76 9.15
CA TYR A 27 20.21 17.20 10.43
C TYR A 27 19.48 16.07 11.14
N PRO A 28 19.57 15.95 12.48
CA PRO A 28 18.72 15.04 13.24
C PRO A 28 17.28 15.55 13.30
N VAL A 29 16.32 14.66 13.11
CA VAL A 29 14.90 14.90 13.27
C VAL A 29 14.39 14.08 14.44
N VAL A 30 14.20 14.70 15.59
CA VAL A 30 13.80 14.06 16.83
C VAL A 30 12.29 13.90 16.93
N MET A 31 11.83 12.83 17.57
CA MET A 31 10.42 12.50 17.70
C MET A 31 10.12 11.59 18.88
N SER A 32 8.82 11.46 19.20
CA SER A 32 8.27 10.33 19.94
C SER A 32 7.91 9.22 18.95
N ARG A 33 8.29 7.97 19.21
CA ARG A 33 7.75 6.82 18.46
C ARG A 33 6.23 6.78 18.55
N ARG A 34 5.54 6.19 17.58
CA ARG A 34 4.06 6.06 17.60
C ARG A 34 3.56 5.43 18.90
N SER A 35 4.20 4.38 19.39
CA SER A 35 3.89 3.72 20.67
C SER A 35 4.00 4.65 21.89
N GLY A 36 4.83 5.72 21.81
CA GLY A 36 4.96 6.75 22.86
C GLY A 36 3.90 7.85 22.81
N GLY A 37 3.03 7.84 21.80
CA GLY A 37 2.01 8.85 21.55
C GLY A 37 2.56 10.15 20.95
N MET A 38 1.64 11.07 20.64
CA MET A 38 1.95 12.34 19.98
C MET A 38 2.77 13.28 20.89
N LEU A 39 3.69 14.03 20.28
CA LEU A 39 4.39 15.13 20.98
C LEU A 39 3.40 16.25 21.30
N PRO A 40 3.20 16.61 22.60
CA PRO A 40 2.34 17.72 22.97
C PRO A 40 2.97 19.04 22.53
N SER A 41 2.21 19.89 21.84
CA SER A 41 2.69 21.20 21.38
C SER A 41 2.86 22.21 22.51
N ASN A 42 2.02 22.11 23.55
CA ASN A 42 1.94 23.07 24.63
C ASN A 42 2.81 22.71 25.84
N PHE A 43 3.27 21.46 25.93
CA PHE A 43 4.10 20.99 27.04
C PHE A 43 5.30 20.22 26.47
N PRO A 44 6.35 20.92 26.02
CA PRO A 44 7.55 20.26 25.51
C PRO A 44 8.18 19.38 26.61
N SER A 45 8.41 18.12 26.30
CA SER A 45 9.03 17.16 27.21
C SER A 45 10.17 16.42 26.50
N LEU A 46 11.38 16.56 27.02
CA LEU A 46 12.54 15.84 26.51
C LEU A 46 12.40 14.31 26.67
N GLN A 47 11.65 13.87 27.69
CA GLN A 47 11.41 12.44 27.93
C GLN A 47 10.56 11.78 26.82
N LYS A 48 9.81 12.58 26.07
CA LYS A 48 9.04 12.11 24.90
C LYS A 48 9.90 11.95 23.64
N LEU A 49 11.09 12.56 23.61
CA LEU A 49 12.01 12.46 22.48
C LEU A 49 12.89 11.22 22.65
N ASN A 50 12.42 10.09 22.18
CA ASN A 50 13.04 8.78 22.41
C ASN A 50 13.75 8.18 21.19
N THR A 51 13.70 8.87 20.05
CA THR A 51 14.40 8.44 18.82
C THR A 51 14.55 9.63 17.86
N PHE A 52 15.36 9.44 16.83
CA PHE A 52 15.48 10.40 15.73
C PHE A 52 15.86 9.70 14.42
N VAL A 53 15.60 10.37 13.30
CA VAL A 53 16.01 9.99 11.95
C VAL A 53 16.86 11.12 11.33
N VAL A 54 17.43 10.88 10.18
CA VAL A 54 18.28 11.82 9.48
C VAL A 54 17.50 12.54 8.38
N ALA A 55 17.50 13.88 8.38
CA ALA A 55 17.09 14.69 7.25
C ALA A 55 18.32 15.08 6.44
N ILE A 56 18.30 14.88 5.13
CA ILE A 56 19.35 15.24 4.19
C ILE A 56 18.75 16.26 3.22
N TYR A 57 19.45 17.38 3.01
CA TYR A 57 18.98 18.36 2.03
C TYR A 57 19.44 17.95 0.62
N ASP A 58 18.46 17.65 -0.24
CA ASP A 58 18.67 17.35 -1.65
C ASP A 58 18.69 18.69 -2.43
N GLU A 59 19.88 19.17 -2.75
CA GLU A 59 20.07 20.45 -3.44
C GLU A 59 19.47 20.44 -4.86
N ALA A 60 19.49 19.29 -5.54
CA ALA A 60 18.95 19.16 -6.90
C ALA A 60 17.42 19.32 -6.92
N ARG A 61 16.74 18.88 -5.87
CA ARG A 61 15.28 18.97 -5.73
C ARG A 61 14.81 20.10 -4.83
N GLY A 62 15.73 20.79 -4.13
CA GLY A 62 15.41 21.86 -3.20
C GLY A 62 14.56 21.44 -1.99
N LYS A 63 14.67 20.19 -1.55
CA LYS A 63 13.86 19.63 -0.47
C LYS A 63 14.64 18.66 0.42
N TYR A 64 14.11 18.40 1.61
CA TYR A 64 14.64 17.38 2.49
C TYR A 64 14.15 15.99 2.09
N VAL A 65 15.04 15.01 2.20
CA VAL A 65 14.77 13.58 2.19
C VAL A 65 15.15 13.00 3.55
N TYR A 66 14.45 11.94 3.96
CA TYR A 66 14.55 11.38 5.30
C TYR A 66 14.98 9.93 5.23
N LEU A 67 15.83 9.53 6.18
CA LEU A 67 16.40 8.18 6.24
C LEU A 67 16.62 7.76 7.70
N ASP A 68 16.41 6.48 7.98
CA ASP A 68 16.91 5.81 9.19
C ASP A 68 18.03 4.84 8.78
N SER A 69 19.27 5.19 9.12
CA SER A 69 20.45 4.37 8.80
C SER A 69 20.55 3.09 9.62
N SER A 70 19.69 2.91 10.60
CA SER A 70 19.61 1.67 11.40
C SER A 70 18.77 0.57 10.76
N MET A 71 18.08 0.88 9.66
CA MET A 71 17.30 -0.11 8.92
C MET A 71 18.22 -1.08 8.18
N GLU A 72 17.86 -2.36 8.20
CA GLU A 72 18.55 -3.39 7.42
C GLU A 72 18.50 -3.11 5.90
N VAL A 73 17.35 -2.63 5.44
CA VAL A 73 17.15 -2.15 4.05
C VAL A 73 16.74 -0.68 4.12
N PRO A 74 17.69 0.27 4.13
CA PRO A 74 17.39 1.69 4.19
C PRO A 74 16.85 2.18 2.84
N ALA A 75 15.81 3.02 2.90
CA ALA A 75 15.24 3.65 1.71
C ALA A 75 14.92 5.12 1.98
N LEU A 76 15.18 5.99 1.02
CA LEU A 76 14.88 7.42 1.14
C LEU A 76 13.38 7.64 1.25
N ASN A 77 12.96 8.45 2.24
CA ASN A 77 11.56 8.76 2.53
C ASN A 77 10.68 7.56 2.89
N VAL A 78 11.25 6.42 3.23
CA VAL A 78 10.52 5.26 3.74
C VAL A 78 11.09 4.89 5.10
N LEU A 79 10.36 5.20 6.16
CA LEU A 79 10.77 4.98 7.54
C LEU A 79 10.01 3.78 8.13
N PRO A 80 10.54 3.12 9.18
CA PRO A 80 9.75 2.17 9.96
C PRO A 80 8.42 2.78 10.40
N ILE A 81 7.35 1.99 10.43
CA ILE A 81 6.00 2.46 10.81
C ILE A 81 6.01 3.17 12.18
N GLU A 82 6.81 2.68 13.13
CA GLU A 82 6.97 3.30 14.45
C GLU A 82 7.56 4.73 14.42
N LEU A 83 8.24 5.10 13.34
CA LEU A 83 8.83 6.41 13.13
C LEU A 83 8.01 7.29 12.17
N SER A 84 6.94 6.74 11.60
CA SER A 84 6.01 7.47 10.73
C SER A 84 5.01 8.26 11.61
N VAL A 85 5.40 9.45 12.03
CA VAL A 85 4.66 10.30 12.96
C VAL A 85 4.28 11.65 12.33
N THR A 86 3.17 12.24 12.77
CA THR A 86 2.68 13.52 12.27
C THR A 86 3.51 14.71 12.77
N LYS A 87 4.22 14.54 13.90
CA LYS A 87 5.02 15.60 14.53
C LYS A 87 6.42 15.09 14.87
N ALA A 88 7.38 15.55 14.11
CA ALA A 88 8.80 15.41 14.39
C ALA A 88 9.47 16.77 14.29
N ARG A 89 10.61 16.98 14.95
CA ARG A 89 11.31 18.27 14.98
C ARG A 89 12.74 18.13 14.49
N MET A 90 13.06 18.85 13.42
CA MET A 90 14.42 18.99 12.91
C MET A 90 15.25 19.91 13.81
N LEU A 91 16.44 19.47 14.18
CA LEU A 91 17.36 20.24 15.02
C LEU A 91 18.42 20.91 14.14
N SER A 92 18.27 22.22 13.94
CA SER A 92 19.22 23.07 13.24
C SER A 92 19.08 24.51 13.70
N ALA A 93 20.22 25.23 13.75
CA ALA A 93 20.23 26.68 13.97
C ALA A 93 19.90 27.45 12.69
N ASP A 94 20.19 26.87 11.52
CA ASP A 94 20.16 27.54 10.21
C ASP A 94 18.80 27.51 9.52
N ILE A 95 17.82 26.76 10.08
CA ILE A 95 16.51 26.54 9.48
C ILE A 95 15.47 27.41 10.22
N PRO A 96 14.60 28.14 9.49
CA PRO A 96 13.50 28.89 10.09
C PRO A 96 12.59 28.01 10.95
N GLU A 97 12.12 28.55 12.09
CA GLU A 97 11.34 27.80 13.09
C GLU A 97 10.14 27.06 12.51
N LYS A 98 9.41 27.68 11.58
CA LYS A 98 8.24 27.06 10.92
C LYS A 98 8.59 25.81 10.10
N GLN A 99 9.80 25.72 9.55
CA GLN A 99 10.27 24.61 8.73
C GLN A 99 10.88 23.47 9.55
N LYS A 100 11.04 23.66 10.87
CA LYS A 100 11.59 22.62 11.75
C LYS A 100 10.59 21.53 12.11
N TRP A 101 9.29 21.79 12.00
CA TRP A 101 8.28 20.79 12.24
C TRP A 101 7.99 19.99 10.96
N VAL A 102 8.07 18.68 11.06
CA VAL A 102 7.96 17.75 9.94
C VAL A 102 6.86 16.74 10.20
N ASN A 103 6.02 16.51 9.20
CA ASN A 103 5.09 15.38 9.16
C ASN A 103 5.76 14.22 8.40
N LEU A 104 6.24 13.22 9.15
CA LEU A 104 6.93 12.07 8.58
C LEU A 104 5.98 11.01 8.00
N GLN A 105 4.67 11.13 8.20
CA GLN A 105 3.68 10.26 7.55
C GLN A 105 3.46 10.59 6.07
N GLU A 106 3.77 11.83 5.67
CA GLU A 106 3.51 12.32 4.31
C GLU A 106 4.75 12.35 3.42
N ILE A 107 5.89 11.88 3.92
CA ILE A 107 7.16 11.94 3.17
C ILE A 107 7.27 10.88 2.06
N SER A 108 6.52 9.79 2.15
CA SER A 108 6.59 8.67 1.20
C SER A 108 5.38 8.63 0.26
N THR A 109 5.62 8.14 -0.95
CA THR A 109 4.56 7.80 -1.90
C THR A 109 4.26 6.31 -1.80
N ASN A 110 3.15 5.95 -1.13
CA ASN A 110 2.77 4.57 -0.91
C ASN A 110 1.68 4.18 -1.91
N GLN A 111 2.05 3.41 -2.91
CA GLN A 111 1.17 3.03 -4.00
C GLN A 111 1.30 1.57 -4.35
N VAL A 112 0.16 0.96 -4.66
CA VAL A 112 0.06 -0.32 -5.36
C VAL A 112 -0.61 -0.05 -6.70
N PHE A 113 0.05 -0.43 -7.76
CA PHE A 113 -0.52 -0.43 -9.10
C PHE A 113 -0.50 -1.85 -9.65
N MET A 114 -1.68 -2.41 -9.92
CA MET A 114 -1.85 -3.77 -10.41
C MET A 114 -2.50 -3.74 -11.79
N LYS A 115 -1.89 -4.42 -12.75
CA LYS A 115 -2.42 -4.63 -14.08
C LYS A 115 -2.59 -6.14 -14.31
N ILE A 116 -3.78 -6.52 -14.76
CA ILE A 116 -4.14 -7.92 -15.03
C ILE A 116 -4.66 -8.00 -16.46
N SER A 117 -4.20 -9.03 -17.18
CA SER A 117 -4.75 -9.41 -18.48
C SER A 117 -5.06 -10.90 -18.41
N ALA A 118 -6.31 -11.30 -18.60
CA ALA A 118 -6.79 -12.64 -18.38
C ALA A 118 -7.82 -13.10 -19.42
N ASN A 119 -7.86 -14.40 -19.64
CA ASN A 119 -8.85 -15.07 -20.49
C ASN A 119 -9.47 -16.22 -19.71
N ALA A 120 -10.79 -16.27 -19.68
CA ALA A 120 -11.54 -17.37 -19.10
C ALA A 120 -11.93 -18.37 -20.18
N ARG A 121 -11.72 -19.67 -19.89
CA ARG A 121 -12.22 -20.80 -20.67
C ARG A 121 -12.98 -21.70 -19.70
N GLU A 122 -14.28 -21.77 -19.84
CA GLU A 122 -15.15 -22.29 -18.80
C GLU A 122 -14.81 -21.65 -17.43
N ASN A 123 -14.59 -22.43 -16.39
CA ASN A 123 -14.23 -21.93 -15.06
C ASN A 123 -12.71 -21.75 -14.83
N LEU A 124 -11.86 -22.01 -15.84
CA LEU A 124 -10.43 -21.77 -15.73
C LEU A 124 -10.07 -20.39 -16.31
N ILE A 125 -9.43 -19.56 -15.50
CA ILE A 125 -8.99 -18.22 -15.87
C ILE A 125 -7.46 -18.23 -15.92
N THR A 126 -6.90 -17.99 -17.10
CA THR A 126 -5.45 -17.89 -17.29
C THR A 126 -5.06 -16.45 -17.60
N GLY A 127 -3.95 -16.01 -17.09
CA GLY A 127 -3.55 -14.63 -17.33
C GLY A 127 -2.18 -14.28 -16.80
N ARG A 128 -1.88 -12.98 -16.90
CA ARG A 128 -0.67 -12.36 -16.36
C ARG A 128 -1.06 -11.20 -15.44
N ARG A 129 -0.39 -11.15 -14.27
CA ARG A 129 -0.45 -10.03 -13.36
C ARG A 129 0.89 -9.33 -13.27
N THR A 130 0.87 -8.01 -13.37
CA THR A 130 2.02 -7.14 -13.09
C THR A 130 1.62 -6.21 -11.96
N THR A 131 2.40 -6.20 -10.88
CA THR A 131 2.17 -5.33 -9.72
C THR A 131 3.38 -4.44 -9.51
N ILE A 132 3.17 -3.13 -9.38
CA ILE A 132 4.20 -2.17 -9.00
C ILE A 132 3.87 -1.70 -7.59
N LEU A 133 4.79 -1.94 -6.66
CA LEU A 133 4.73 -1.55 -5.27
C LEU A 133 5.66 -0.37 -5.03
N LYS A 134 5.19 0.67 -4.32
CA LYS A 134 6.00 1.86 -3.99
C LYS A 134 5.96 2.18 -2.50
N GLY A 135 7.06 2.77 -2.03
CA GLY A 135 7.21 3.23 -0.64
C GLY A 135 7.19 2.07 0.35
N HIS A 136 6.36 2.18 1.39
CA HIS A 136 6.23 1.14 2.43
C HIS A 136 5.78 -0.20 1.86
N GLN A 137 4.95 -0.22 0.82
CA GLN A 137 4.52 -1.45 0.16
C GLN A 137 5.71 -2.22 -0.44
N ALA A 138 6.66 -1.50 -1.05
CA ALA A 138 7.89 -2.10 -1.56
C ALA A 138 8.81 -2.59 -0.43
N LEU A 139 8.92 -1.81 0.66
CA LEU A 139 9.73 -2.18 1.82
C LEU A 139 9.20 -3.45 2.50
N GLU A 140 7.90 -3.53 2.77
CA GLU A 140 7.28 -4.70 3.39
C GLU A 140 7.44 -5.95 2.50
N HIS A 141 7.20 -5.80 1.20
CA HIS A 141 7.41 -6.89 0.24
C HIS A 141 8.87 -7.42 0.25
N ARG A 142 9.88 -6.52 0.37
CA ARG A 142 11.29 -6.94 0.50
C ARG A 142 11.55 -7.69 1.78
N LYS A 143 11.08 -7.19 2.92
CA LYS A 143 11.25 -7.84 4.22
C LYS A 143 10.63 -9.24 4.23
N GLU A 144 9.45 -9.39 3.68
CA GLU A 144 8.78 -10.69 3.56
C GLU A 144 9.57 -11.67 2.69
N ASN A 145 10.15 -11.19 1.60
CA ASN A 145 10.95 -12.02 0.69
C ASN A 145 12.36 -12.34 1.22
N GLN A 146 12.94 -11.48 2.07
CA GLN A 146 14.21 -11.77 2.74
C GLN A 146 14.04 -12.74 3.92
N ALA A 147 12.93 -12.62 4.65
CA ALA A 147 12.65 -13.45 5.83
C ALA A 147 12.17 -14.87 5.50
N LYS A 148 11.63 -15.07 4.29
CA LYS A 148 11.07 -16.35 3.84
C LYS A 148 11.95 -16.91 2.72
N ASP A 149 12.46 -18.12 2.90
CA ASP A 149 13.02 -18.90 1.80
C ASP A 149 12.06 -18.84 0.60
N SER A 150 12.56 -18.60 -0.59
CA SER A 150 11.79 -18.37 -1.83
C SER A 150 10.69 -19.41 -2.12
N LEU A 151 10.73 -20.57 -1.44
CA LEU A 151 9.74 -21.64 -1.49
C LEU A 151 8.45 -21.32 -0.72
N VAL A 152 8.51 -20.54 0.37
CA VAL A 152 7.33 -20.22 1.21
C VAL A 152 6.42 -19.18 0.51
N ASN A 153 7.01 -18.23 -0.22
CA ASN A 153 6.24 -17.28 -1.02
C ASN A 153 5.46 -17.96 -2.18
N LYS A 154 5.99 -19.05 -2.72
CA LYS A 154 5.24 -19.88 -3.68
C LYS A 154 4.02 -20.56 -3.06
N GLN A 155 4.10 -20.98 -1.79
CA GLN A 155 2.97 -21.66 -1.12
C GLN A 155 1.85 -20.68 -0.70
N GLU A 156 2.14 -19.43 -0.34
CA GLU A 156 1.10 -18.44 -0.05
C GLU A 156 0.38 -17.93 -1.31
N LEU A 157 1.07 -17.92 -2.45
CA LEU A 157 0.46 -17.65 -3.76
C LEU A 157 -0.30 -18.87 -4.31
N MET A 158 -0.02 -20.07 -3.82
CA MET A 158 -0.76 -21.31 -4.13
C MET A 158 -1.91 -21.48 -3.12
N LYS A 159 -2.93 -20.64 -3.20
CA LYS A 159 -4.24 -20.97 -2.62
C LYS A 159 -4.83 -22.12 -3.44
N GLU A 160 -5.71 -22.95 -2.84
CA GLU A 160 -6.26 -24.17 -3.43
C GLU A 160 -6.76 -24.04 -4.89
N LYS A 161 -7.10 -22.80 -5.32
CA LYS A 161 -7.64 -22.49 -6.64
C LYS A 161 -6.73 -21.61 -7.51
N LEU A 162 -5.49 -21.32 -7.08
CA LEU A 162 -4.54 -20.44 -7.78
C LEU A 162 -3.19 -21.12 -7.98
N THR A 163 -2.78 -21.24 -9.22
CA THR A 163 -1.41 -21.68 -9.60
C THR A 163 -0.65 -20.51 -10.19
N VAL A 164 0.57 -20.27 -9.71
CA VAL A 164 1.47 -19.19 -10.17
C VAL A 164 2.70 -19.79 -10.83
N THR A 165 3.06 -19.23 -11.99
CA THR A 165 4.27 -19.62 -12.75
C THR A 165 5.00 -18.36 -13.24
N ASN A 166 6.25 -18.51 -13.66
CA ASN A 166 7.07 -17.44 -14.24
C ASN A 166 7.20 -16.20 -13.35
N LEU A 167 7.23 -16.38 -12.01
CA LEU A 167 7.37 -15.28 -11.08
C LEU A 167 8.71 -14.56 -11.28
N LYS A 168 8.63 -13.25 -11.53
CA LYS A 168 9.76 -12.33 -11.64
C LYS A 168 9.60 -11.16 -10.69
N LEU A 169 10.67 -10.86 -9.97
CA LEU A 169 10.82 -9.66 -9.15
C LEU A 169 11.89 -8.77 -9.77
N THR A 170 11.56 -7.51 -9.98
CA THR A 170 12.50 -6.52 -10.55
C THR A 170 12.51 -5.28 -9.67
N ASP A 171 13.68 -4.98 -9.14
CA ASP A 171 13.95 -3.69 -8.51
C ASP A 171 14.15 -2.64 -9.60
N LYS A 172 13.25 -1.67 -9.67
CA LYS A 172 13.27 -0.69 -10.77
C LYS A 172 14.16 0.52 -10.53
N GLU A 173 14.65 0.70 -9.33
CA GLU A 173 15.38 1.91 -8.98
C GLU A 173 16.48 1.61 -7.95
N ASP A 174 17.59 2.33 -8.03
CA ASP A 174 18.71 2.24 -7.10
C ASP A 174 18.37 2.71 -5.67
N ASN A 175 17.17 3.24 -5.44
CA ASN A 175 16.75 3.81 -4.16
C ASN A 175 15.86 2.89 -3.30
N PHE A 176 15.66 1.65 -3.70
CA PHE A 176 14.88 0.64 -2.98
C PHE A 176 13.42 1.02 -2.67
N THR A 177 12.86 2.05 -3.31
CA THR A 177 11.48 2.51 -3.06
C THR A 177 10.44 1.93 -4.00
N THR A 178 10.86 1.17 -5.02
CA THR A 178 9.97 0.57 -6.01
C THR A 178 10.35 -0.87 -6.31
N ILE A 179 9.35 -1.75 -6.32
CA ILE A 179 9.46 -3.16 -6.78
C ILE A 179 8.40 -3.40 -7.85
N GLN A 180 8.76 -4.15 -8.88
CA GLN A 180 7.81 -4.75 -9.80
C GLN A 180 7.79 -6.27 -9.62
N GLU A 181 6.61 -6.81 -9.39
CA GLU A 181 6.31 -8.24 -9.41
C GLU A 181 5.52 -8.57 -10.68
N GLU A 182 5.89 -9.62 -11.38
CA GLU A 182 5.18 -10.13 -12.55
C GLU A 182 5.10 -11.65 -12.50
N PHE A 183 3.93 -12.21 -12.81
CA PHE A 183 3.75 -13.66 -12.95
C PHE A 183 2.59 -14.03 -13.86
N ASP A 184 2.65 -15.25 -14.37
CA ASP A 184 1.54 -15.91 -15.05
C ASP A 184 0.75 -16.73 -14.04
N PHE A 185 -0.58 -16.81 -14.22
CA PHE A 185 -1.45 -17.52 -13.29
C PHE A 185 -2.52 -18.35 -14.00
N VAL A 186 -2.95 -19.39 -13.29
CA VAL A 186 -4.19 -20.12 -13.54
C VAL A 186 -5.04 -20.04 -12.29
N LEU A 187 -6.25 -19.51 -12.42
CA LEU A 187 -7.23 -19.34 -11.34
C LEU A 187 -8.50 -20.09 -11.69
N GLU A 188 -9.02 -20.89 -10.77
CA GLU A 188 -10.29 -21.58 -10.91
C GLU A 188 -11.42 -20.74 -10.34
N ALA A 189 -12.39 -20.38 -11.19
CA ALA A 189 -13.63 -19.73 -10.79
C ALA A 189 -14.64 -20.76 -10.24
N GLU A 190 -15.52 -20.30 -9.38
CA GLU A 190 -16.60 -21.14 -8.87
C GLU A 190 -17.59 -21.46 -9.97
N LYS A 191 -17.95 -22.76 -10.10
CA LYS A 191 -18.92 -23.26 -11.05
C LYS A 191 -19.97 -24.08 -10.32
N SER A 192 -21.24 -23.80 -10.60
CA SER A 192 -22.39 -24.55 -10.08
C SER A 192 -23.38 -24.76 -11.21
N ASP A 193 -23.66 -26.03 -11.54
CA ASP A 193 -24.52 -26.45 -12.64
C ASP A 193 -24.14 -25.77 -13.98
N ASP A 194 -25.01 -24.91 -14.49
CA ASP A 194 -24.85 -24.15 -15.73
C ASP A 194 -24.30 -22.73 -15.53
N HIS A 195 -23.93 -22.37 -14.28
CA HIS A 195 -23.44 -21.05 -13.94
C HIS A 195 -21.94 -21.04 -13.57
N ILE A 196 -21.27 -19.92 -13.93
CA ILE A 196 -19.90 -19.61 -13.51
C ILE A 196 -19.90 -18.25 -12.81
N TYR A 197 -19.22 -18.16 -11.66
CA TYR A 197 -19.10 -16.97 -10.84
C TYR A 197 -17.68 -16.46 -10.90
N ILE A 198 -17.47 -15.29 -11.51
CA ILE A 198 -16.16 -14.70 -11.68
C ILE A 198 -16.06 -13.37 -10.95
N ASN A 199 -15.14 -13.27 -10.00
CA ASN A 199 -14.78 -11.97 -9.46
C ASN A 199 -13.92 -11.22 -10.50
N PRO A 200 -14.41 -10.11 -11.09
CA PRO A 200 -13.68 -9.46 -12.18
C PRO A 200 -12.45 -8.68 -11.74
N ILE A 201 -12.23 -8.49 -10.42
CA ILE A 201 -10.98 -7.99 -9.85
C ILE A 201 -9.90 -9.07 -9.89
N LEU A 202 -10.27 -10.37 -9.85
CA LEU A 202 -9.44 -11.57 -9.78
C LEU A 202 -8.54 -11.66 -8.54
N PHE A 203 -7.94 -10.54 -8.12
CA PHE A 203 -7.07 -10.42 -6.94
C PHE A 203 -7.61 -9.33 -6.00
N PRO A 204 -8.67 -9.60 -5.23
CA PRO A 204 -9.29 -8.61 -4.34
C PRO A 204 -8.31 -8.14 -3.26
N GLN A 205 -8.27 -6.82 -3.04
CA GLN A 205 -7.35 -6.17 -2.12
C GLN A 205 -7.96 -5.96 -0.73
N LEU A 206 -9.28 -5.88 -0.65
CA LEU A 206 -10.02 -5.70 0.58
C LEU A 206 -11.09 -6.79 0.71
N THR A 207 -10.91 -7.69 1.67
CA THR A 207 -11.82 -8.82 1.91
C THR A 207 -12.61 -8.70 3.20
N LYS A 208 -12.19 -7.81 4.11
CA LYS A 208 -12.81 -7.60 5.42
C LYS A 208 -12.76 -6.13 5.80
N ASN A 209 -13.78 -5.69 6.54
CA ASN A 209 -13.76 -4.39 7.22
C ASN A 209 -13.16 -4.56 8.63
N PRO A 210 -12.02 -3.91 8.95
CA PRO A 210 -11.44 -3.96 10.29
C PRO A 210 -12.19 -3.06 11.29
N PHE A 211 -13.04 -2.16 10.83
CA PHE A 211 -13.77 -1.19 11.65
C PHE A 211 -15.13 -1.76 12.07
N ILE A 212 -15.13 -2.65 13.10
CA ILE A 212 -16.31 -3.37 13.56
C ILE A 212 -17.02 -2.72 14.77
N GLN A 213 -16.35 -1.77 15.43
CA GLN A 213 -16.92 -1.07 16.59
C GLN A 213 -18.03 -0.11 16.14
N SER A 214 -19.08 0.04 16.92
CA SER A 214 -20.18 0.98 16.63
C SER A 214 -19.72 2.45 16.74
N GLU A 215 -18.83 2.75 17.69
CA GLU A 215 -18.35 4.10 17.99
C GLU A 215 -16.87 4.11 18.35
N ARG A 216 -16.21 5.27 18.15
CA ARG A 216 -14.84 5.53 18.58
C ARG A 216 -14.73 6.93 19.19
N ILE A 217 -14.00 7.02 20.30
CA ILE A 217 -13.68 8.29 20.96
C ILE A 217 -12.38 8.88 20.37
N LEU A 218 -11.42 8.00 20.06
CA LEU A 218 -10.12 8.40 19.52
C LEU A 218 -10.12 8.35 17.98
N PRO A 219 -9.35 9.23 17.32
CA PRO A 219 -9.14 9.17 15.89
C PRO A 219 -8.62 7.81 15.43
N VAL A 220 -8.90 7.43 14.19
CA VAL A 220 -8.24 6.32 13.51
C VAL A 220 -6.97 6.85 12.88
N GLU A 221 -5.83 6.28 13.27
CA GLU A 221 -4.53 6.63 12.73
C GLU A 221 -3.98 5.50 11.85
N PHE A 222 -3.86 5.76 10.57
CA PHE A 222 -3.16 4.90 9.63
C PHE A 222 -1.65 5.19 9.67
N PRO A 223 -0.81 4.21 9.33
CA PRO A 223 0.65 4.43 9.34
C PRO A 223 1.09 5.49 8.32
N TYR A 224 0.41 5.57 7.19
CA TYR A 224 0.72 6.49 6.08
C TYR A 224 -0.46 6.62 5.11
N PRO A 225 -0.53 7.71 4.32
CA PRO A 225 -1.44 7.80 3.19
C PRO A 225 -1.10 6.76 2.11
N SER A 226 -2.10 6.23 1.43
CA SER A 226 -1.90 5.16 0.44
C SER A 226 -2.88 5.24 -0.73
N LYS A 227 -2.47 4.67 -1.86
CA LYS A 227 -3.32 4.52 -3.04
C LYS A 227 -3.15 3.13 -3.63
N VAL A 228 -4.26 2.43 -3.83
CA VAL A 228 -4.31 1.18 -4.58
C VAL A 228 -5.06 1.42 -5.88
N THR A 229 -4.47 1.02 -6.99
CA THR A 229 -5.11 1.06 -8.31
C THR A 229 -4.95 -0.30 -8.98
N LEU A 230 -6.06 -0.85 -9.45
CA LEU A 230 -6.10 -2.11 -10.17
C LEU A 230 -6.82 -1.89 -11.50
N SER A 231 -6.26 -2.40 -12.58
CA SER A 231 -6.88 -2.49 -13.89
C SER A 231 -6.84 -3.94 -14.36
N CYS A 232 -8.02 -4.51 -14.62
CA CYS A 232 -8.17 -5.87 -15.11
C CYS A 232 -8.89 -5.87 -16.46
N ALA A 233 -8.26 -6.46 -17.47
CA ALA A 233 -8.88 -6.80 -18.74
C ALA A 233 -9.12 -8.30 -18.76
N LEU A 234 -10.39 -8.69 -18.79
CA LEU A 234 -10.84 -10.08 -18.73
C LEU A 234 -11.68 -10.40 -19.97
N THR A 235 -11.28 -11.44 -20.71
CA THR A 235 -12.10 -12.04 -21.76
C THR A 235 -12.94 -13.17 -21.14
N LEU A 236 -14.26 -13.05 -21.25
CA LEU A 236 -15.22 -14.06 -20.76
C LEU A 236 -15.25 -15.28 -21.68
N PRO A 237 -15.64 -16.48 -21.16
CA PRO A 237 -15.69 -17.70 -21.95
C PRO A 237 -16.78 -17.63 -23.02
N GLU A 238 -16.54 -18.28 -24.15
CA GLU A 238 -17.55 -18.48 -25.19
C GLU A 238 -18.62 -19.49 -24.75
N GLY A 239 -19.83 -19.37 -25.30
CA GLY A 239 -20.96 -20.26 -24.97
C GLY A 239 -21.61 -19.97 -23.63
N TYR A 240 -21.37 -18.78 -23.08
CA TYR A 240 -22.02 -18.28 -21.86
C TYR A 240 -22.59 -16.89 -22.08
N GLU A 241 -23.78 -16.67 -21.55
CA GLU A 241 -24.42 -15.38 -21.48
C GLU A 241 -24.16 -14.74 -20.09
N VAL A 242 -23.96 -13.40 -20.07
CA VAL A 242 -23.84 -12.66 -18.82
C VAL A 242 -25.22 -12.40 -18.26
N GLU A 243 -25.55 -13.09 -17.18
CA GLU A 243 -26.82 -12.94 -16.46
C GLU A 243 -26.75 -11.75 -15.48
N GLU A 244 -25.63 -11.60 -14.77
CA GLU A 244 -25.41 -10.49 -13.85
C GLU A 244 -23.99 -9.92 -13.99
N ILE A 245 -23.89 -8.58 -13.90
CA ILE A 245 -22.61 -7.86 -13.90
C ILE A 245 -22.65 -6.75 -12.84
N PRO A 246 -21.58 -6.55 -12.05
CA PRO A 246 -21.52 -5.49 -11.06
C PRO A 246 -21.70 -4.10 -11.68
N HIS A 247 -22.19 -3.16 -10.89
CA HIS A 247 -22.36 -1.78 -11.35
C HIS A 247 -21.17 -0.92 -11.02
N THR A 248 -20.91 0.09 -11.88
CA THR A 248 -19.94 1.16 -11.59
C THR A 248 -20.41 1.95 -10.37
N GLN A 249 -19.51 2.12 -9.38
CA GLN A 249 -19.79 2.80 -8.12
C GLN A 249 -18.63 3.69 -7.72
N VAL A 250 -18.94 4.81 -7.09
CA VAL A 250 -17.97 5.72 -6.46
C VAL A 250 -18.52 6.12 -5.10
N ILE A 251 -17.70 5.96 -4.07
CA ILE A 251 -18.00 6.45 -2.72
C ILE A 251 -16.78 7.21 -2.20
N LYS A 252 -17.02 8.34 -1.55
CA LYS A 252 -15.97 9.19 -0.98
C LYS A 252 -16.48 9.95 0.23
N THR A 253 -15.56 10.36 1.12
CA THR A 253 -15.84 11.36 2.15
C THR A 253 -16.11 12.73 1.52
N GLU A 254 -16.77 13.62 2.25
CA GLU A 254 -17.04 15.00 1.80
C GLU A 254 -15.77 15.76 1.44
N ASP A 255 -14.71 15.58 2.22
CA ASP A 255 -13.40 16.19 2.00
C ASP A 255 -12.55 15.46 0.93
N GLY A 256 -13.05 14.35 0.37
CA GLY A 256 -12.38 13.55 -0.65
C GLY A 256 -11.12 12.81 -0.20
N LYS A 257 -10.79 12.83 1.10
CA LYS A 257 -9.56 12.19 1.61
C LYS A 257 -9.61 10.67 1.63
N LEU A 258 -10.80 10.11 1.75
CA LEU A 258 -11.04 8.67 1.58
C LEU A 258 -11.98 8.46 0.39
N GLN A 259 -11.55 7.67 -0.57
CA GLN A 259 -12.33 7.40 -1.78
C GLN A 259 -12.16 5.96 -2.23
N CYS A 260 -13.27 5.33 -2.63
CA CYS A 260 -13.28 4.07 -3.35
C CYS A 260 -14.04 4.26 -4.67
N LYS A 261 -13.45 3.82 -5.77
CA LYS A 261 -14.05 3.83 -7.10
C LYS A 261 -13.91 2.46 -7.74
N TYR A 262 -15.03 1.96 -8.21
CA TYR A 262 -15.12 0.75 -9.00
C TYR A 262 -15.82 1.09 -10.32
N ALA A 263 -15.14 0.90 -11.44
CA ALA A 263 -15.69 1.13 -12.77
C ALA A 263 -15.57 -0.14 -13.58
N ILE A 264 -16.67 -0.60 -14.17
CA ILE A 264 -16.74 -1.78 -15.00
C ILE A 264 -17.35 -1.43 -16.35
N GLN A 265 -16.76 -1.91 -17.41
CA GLN A 265 -17.24 -1.76 -18.78
C GLN A 265 -17.18 -3.11 -19.47
N ARG A 266 -18.24 -3.43 -20.23
CA ARG A 266 -18.32 -4.66 -21.03
C ARG A 266 -18.51 -4.30 -22.51
N ASN A 267 -17.73 -4.96 -23.37
CA ASN A 267 -17.92 -4.94 -24.81
C ASN A 267 -17.87 -6.40 -25.29
N ARG A 268 -19.04 -6.96 -25.62
CA ARG A 268 -19.22 -8.39 -25.95
C ARG A 268 -18.66 -9.27 -24.81
N ASN A 269 -17.63 -10.07 -25.11
CA ASN A 269 -16.97 -10.95 -24.16
C ASN A 269 -15.81 -10.29 -23.40
N ASN A 270 -15.46 -9.03 -23.73
CA ASN A 270 -14.39 -8.33 -23.04
C ASN A 270 -14.96 -7.45 -21.92
N VAL A 271 -14.43 -7.64 -20.71
CA VAL A 271 -14.74 -6.85 -19.53
C VAL A 271 -13.48 -6.12 -19.07
N ILE A 272 -13.60 -4.82 -18.83
CA ILE A 272 -12.52 -4.00 -18.25
C ILE A 272 -13.02 -3.49 -16.90
N VAL A 273 -12.25 -3.77 -15.87
CA VAL A 273 -12.48 -3.27 -14.51
C VAL A 273 -11.34 -2.35 -14.11
N ASN A 274 -11.69 -1.19 -13.57
CA ASN A 274 -10.77 -0.28 -12.93
C ASN A 274 -11.23 -0.05 -11.48
N TYR A 275 -10.41 -0.46 -10.53
CA TYR A 275 -10.62 -0.25 -9.10
C TYR A 275 -9.58 0.72 -8.56
N THR A 276 -10.01 1.67 -7.74
CA THR A 276 -9.12 2.60 -7.05
C THR A 276 -9.58 2.82 -5.63
N PHE A 277 -8.67 2.65 -4.67
CA PHE A 277 -8.88 2.99 -3.28
C PHE A 277 -7.82 4.02 -2.86
N ILE A 278 -8.25 5.15 -2.32
CA ILE A 278 -7.39 6.26 -1.93
C ILE A 278 -7.64 6.61 -0.46
N LEU A 279 -6.58 6.64 0.30
CA LEU A 279 -6.50 7.19 1.64
C LEU A 279 -5.47 8.32 1.60
N SER A 280 -5.91 9.56 1.47
CA SER A 280 -5.02 10.73 1.34
C SER A 280 -4.57 11.30 2.69
N SER A 281 -5.28 10.97 3.77
CA SER A 281 -4.94 11.39 5.14
C SER A 281 -4.68 10.17 6.01
N SER A 282 -3.59 10.21 6.75
CA SER A 282 -3.27 9.16 7.72
C SER A 282 -4.08 9.25 9.02
N VAL A 283 -4.82 10.34 9.23
CA VAL A 283 -5.65 10.54 10.43
C VAL A 283 -7.09 10.79 10.02
N VAL A 284 -8.00 9.98 10.55
CA VAL A 284 -9.45 10.16 10.43
C VAL A 284 -10.01 10.48 11.81
N PRO A 285 -10.50 11.72 12.03
CA PRO A 285 -11.14 12.13 13.30
C PRO A 285 -12.30 11.20 13.68
N SER A 286 -12.55 11.06 14.99
CA SER A 286 -13.58 10.15 15.51
C SER A 286 -15.00 10.48 15.01
N GLU A 287 -15.30 11.75 14.75
CA GLU A 287 -16.57 12.18 14.18
C GLU A 287 -16.86 11.64 12.77
N TYR A 288 -15.80 11.28 12.02
CA TYR A 288 -15.92 10.67 10.69
C TYR A 288 -15.82 9.13 10.72
N TYR A 289 -15.77 8.51 11.90
CA TYR A 289 -15.62 7.07 12.02
C TYR A 289 -16.73 6.29 11.31
N GLY A 290 -17.99 6.73 11.43
CA GLY A 290 -19.12 6.12 10.76
C GLY A 290 -19.00 6.16 9.22
N GLN A 291 -18.52 7.27 8.66
CA GLN A 291 -18.27 7.38 7.22
C GLN A 291 -17.11 6.47 6.78
N LEU A 292 -16.03 6.40 7.56
CA LEU A 292 -14.92 5.48 7.34
C LEU A 292 -15.41 4.03 7.25
N GLN A 293 -16.24 3.60 8.21
CA GLN A 293 -16.81 2.25 8.28
C GLN A 293 -17.68 1.95 7.05
N GLN A 294 -18.54 2.88 6.66
CA GLN A 294 -19.41 2.74 5.49
C GLN A 294 -18.62 2.62 4.19
N ILE A 295 -17.62 3.48 3.99
CA ILE A 295 -16.76 3.45 2.78
C ILE A 295 -16.00 2.13 2.73
N TRP A 296 -15.49 1.65 3.88
CA TRP A 296 -14.77 0.38 3.93
C TRP A 296 -15.65 -0.82 3.61
N ASN A 297 -16.91 -0.84 4.15
CA ASN A 297 -17.89 -1.85 3.80
C ASN A 297 -18.18 -1.87 2.30
N LYS A 298 -18.41 -0.70 1.70
CA LYS A 298 -18.63 -0.59 0.25
C LYS A 298 -17.41 -1.01 -0.57
N ALA A 299 -16.21 -0.68 -0.10
CA ALA A 299 -14.99 -1.13 -0.76
C ALA A 299 -14.84 -2.66 -0.71
N VAL A 300 -15.21 -3.31 0.40
CA VAL A 300 -15.24 -4.78 0.51
C VAL A 300 -16.30 -5.37 -0.42
N GLU A 301 -17.51 -4.83 -0.44
CA GLU A 301 -18.59 -5.26 -1.37
C GLU A 301 -18.12 -5.20 -2.83
N MET A 302 -17.48 -4.09 -3.25
CA MET A 302 -16.93 -3.93 -4.59
C MET A 302 -15.82 -4.95 -4.90
N ASN A 303 -14.99 -5.32 -3.90
CA ASN A 303 -13.93 -6.32 -4.07
C ASN A 303 -14.46 -7.75 -4.10
N GLN A 304 -15.69 -7.99 -3.66
CA GLN A 304 -16.33 -9.32 -3.63
C GLN A 304 -17.41 -9.48 -4.69
N ALA A 305 -17.71 -8.43 -5.45
CA ALA A 305 -18.73 -8.44 -6.48
C ALA A 305 -18.39 -9.46 -7.59
N LEU A 306 -19.41 -10.18 -8.09
CA LEU A 306 -19.24 -11.26 -9.05
C LEU A 306 -19.95 -10.92 -10.38
N ILE A 307 -19.37 -11.38 -11.48
CA ILE A 307 -20.06 -11.58 -12.74
C ILE A 307 -20.68 -12.97 -12.68
N VAL A 308 -21.96 -13.08 -12.98
CA VAL A 308 -22.68 -14.35 -13.11
C VAL A 308 -22.84 -14.66 -14.58
N LEU A 309 -22.31 -15.80 -15.00
CA LEU A 309 -22.41 -16.31 -16.37
C LEU A 309 -23.29 -17.55 -16.38
N LYS A 310 -24.22 -17.62 -17.32
CA LYS A 310 -25.09 -18.77 -17.56
C LYS A 310 -24.75 -19.42 -18.89
N LYS A 311 -24.68 -20.74 -18.93
CA LYS A 311 -24.40 -21.49 -20.14
C LYS A 311 -25.51 -21.28 -21.18
N GLU A 312 -25.13 -20.90 -22.40
CA GLU A 312 -26.09 -20.77 -23.49
C GLU A 312 -26.69 -22.14 -23.84
N LEU A 313 -28.01 -22.18 -24.02
CA LEU A 313 -28.66 -23.37 -24.55
C LEU A 313 -28.27 -23.55 -26.02
N PRO A 314 -28.09 -24.79 -26.50
CA PRO A 314 -27.88 -25.04 -27.92
C PRO A 314 -29.00 -24.36 -28.71
N LYS A 315 -28.65 -23.56 -29.71
CA LYS A 315 -29.64 -23.05 -30.65
C LYS A 315 -30.02 -24.20 -31.57
N ASP A 316 -31.31 -24.62 -31.49
CA ASP A 316 -31.89 -25.60 -32.42
C ASP A 316 -31.78 -25.12 -33.89
#